data_666314f10eb047562694b40347dfa36c
#
_entry.id   666314f10eb047562694b40347dfa36c
#
_cell.length_a   1.000
_cell.length_b   1.000
_cell.length_c   1.000
_cell.angle_alpha   90.00
_cell.angle_beta   90.00
_cell.angle_gamma   90.00
#
_symmetry.space_group_name_H-M   'P 1'
#
loop_
_entity.id
_entity.type
_entity.pdbx_description
1 polymer ?
#
loop_
_entity_poly.entity_id
_entity_poly.type
_entity_poly.pdbx_seq_one_letter_code
_entity_poly.pdbx_strand_id
1 'polypeptide(L)'
;RSAGEDRSGEFRVGLFDLHNLCIELLEPINPDGFLAKYLDRRGEGIHHLTLQTPDLEEKVVQLEEQGVRVVDKHLSDPGFLDAFISPKSAHGILFQLGQTPGPLNNTPYWETEES
;
A
#
# COMPACT_ATOMS: atom_id res chain seq x y z
N ARG A 1 7.19 0.69 -17.59
CA ARG A 1 7.82 0.94 -16.28
C ARG A 1 8.08 2.42 -16.09
N SER A 2 8.02 2.87 -14.87
CA SER A 2 8.21 4.28 -14.56
C SER A 2 8.87 4.42 -13.19
N ALA A 3 9.38 5.62 -12.90
CA ALA A 3 10.01 5.91 -11.63
C ALA A 3 9.67 7.35 -11.22
N GLY A 4 9.63 7.59 -9.92
CA GLY A 4 9.33 8.92 -9.38
C GLY A 4 9.56 8.94 -7.89
N GLU A 5 9.17 10.05 -7.25
CA GLU A 5 9.25 10.19 -5.81
C GLU A 5 7.84 10.18 -5.22
N ASP A 6 7.72 9.58 -4.05
CA ASP A 6 6.48 9.64 -3.31
C ASP A 6 6.19 11.10 -2.92
N ARG A 7 4.89 11.46 -2.81
CA ARG A 7 4.49 12.84 -2.49
C ARG A 7 4.98 13.33 -1.14
N SER A 8 5.23 12.40 -0.22
CA SER A 8 5.79 12.76 1.08
C SER A 8 7.29 13.09 1.02
N GLY A 9 7.96 12.72 -0.08
CA GLY A 9 9.41 12.87 -0.19
C GLY A 9 10.19 11.81 0.59
N GLU A 10 9.51 10.77 1.08
CA GLU A 10 10.15 9.76 1.92
C GLU A 10 10.87 8.70 1.11
N PHE A 11 10.42 8.43 -0.10
CA PHE A 11 11.03 7.36 -0.89
C PHE A 11 10.86 7.60 -2.39
N ARG A 12 11.70 6.94 -3.17
CA ARG A 12 11.54 6.83 -4.61
C ARG A 12 10.81 5.55 -4.94
N VAL A 13 10.05 5.59 -6.02
CA VAL A 13 9.22 4.47 -6.46
C VAL A 13 9.55 4.13 -7.90
N GLY A 14 9.79 2.86 -8.18
CA GLY A 14 9.86 2.35 -9.54
C GLY A 14 8.72 1.37 -9.75
N LEU A 15 7.99 1.51 -10.85
CA LEU A 15 6.86 0.64 -11.16
C LEU A 15 7.19 -0.27 -12.33
N PHE A 16 6.85 -1.55 -12.18
CA PHE A 16 6.95 -2.54 -13.23
C PHE A 16 5.57 -3.14 -13.43
N ASP A 17 5.01 -2.89 -14.62
CA ASP A 17 3.69 -3.38 -14.97
C ASP A 17 3.81 -4.76 -15.60
N LEU A 18 3.14 -5.73 -15.00
CA LEU A 18 3.19 -7.13 -15.43
C LEU A 18 1.78 -7.61 -15.82
N HIS A 19 1.05 -6.82 -16.56
CA HIS A 19 -0.28 -7.13 -17.07
C HIS A 19 -1.37 -7.12 -15.99
N ASN A 20 -1.39 -8.10 -15.10
CA ASN A 20 -2.39 -8.16 -14.04
C ASN A 20 -1.78 -7.96 -12.65
N LEU A 21 -0.56 -7.48 -12.61
CA LEU A 21 0.17 -7.26 -11.36
C LEU A 21 1.12 -6.10 -11.57
N CYS A 22 1.28 -5.28 -10.57
CA CYS A 22 2.26 -4.21 -10.57
C CYS A 22 3.24 -4.42 -9.43
N ILE A 23 4.53 -4.38 -9.74
CA ILE A 23 5.57 -4.46 -8.72
C ILE A 23 6.08 -3.05 -8.47
N GLU A 24 6.07 -2.64 -7.21
CA GLU A 24 6.61 -1.36 -6.77
C GLU A 24 7.94 -1.59 -6.06
N LEU A 25 8.99 -0.99 -6.58
CA LEU A 25 10.28 -0.97 -5.90
C LEU A 25 10.41 0.34 -5.15
N LEU A 26 10.74 0.26 -3.87
CA LEU A 26 10.83 1.43 -3.01
C LEU A 26 12.27 1.62 -2.55
N GLU A 27 12.77 2.84 -2.68
CA GLU A 27 14.11 3.22 -2.20
C GLU A 27 13.97 4.41 -1.26
N PRO A 28 14.46 4.32 -0.02
CA PRO A 28 14.31 5.43 0.92
C PRO A 28 15.15 6.64 0.48
N ILE A 29 14.57 7.83 0.60
CA ILE A 29 15.28 9.09 0.40
C ILE A 29 15.70 9.64 1.76
N ASN A 30 14.78 9.57 2.74
CA ASN A 30 15.03 10.10 4.07
C ASN A 30 15.68 9.02 4.94
N PRO A 31 16.96 9.21 5.35
CA PRO A 31 17.64 8.19 6.15
C PRO A 31 17.03 7.99 7.54
N ASP A 32 16.23 8.95 8.02
CA ASP A 32 15.54 8.84 9.30
C ASP A 32 14.07 8.43 9.14
N GLY A 33 13.63 8.13 7.92
CA GLY A 33 12.26 7.79 7.63
C GLY A 33 11.93 6.34 7.93
N PHE A 34 10.64 6.00 7.81
CA PHE A 34 10.16 4.67 8.16
C PHE A 34 10.75 3.58 7.27
N LEU A 35 10.97 3.88 6.00
CA LEU A 35 11.47 2.87 5.07
C LEU A 35 12.93 2.54 5.32
N ALA A 36 13.75 3.57 5.62
CA ALA A 36 15.15 3.33 5.97
C ALA A 36 15.26 2.49 7.24
N LYS A 37 14.41 2.79 8.23
CA LYS A 37 14.39 2.01 9.48
C LYS A 37 13.93 0.58 9.24
N TYR A 38 12.98 0.38 8.33
CA TYR A 38 12.55 -0.97 7.98
C TYR A 38 13.71 -1.76 7.36
N LEU A 39 14.43 -1.15 6.41
CA LEU A 39 15.56 -1.80 5.77
C LEU A 39 16.66 -2.16 6.76
N ASP A 40 16.93 -1.27 7.72
CA ASP A 40 17.93 -1.55 8.75
C ASP A 40 17.58 -2.76 9.61
N ARG A 41 16.29 -2.96 9.88
CA ARG A 41 15.84 -4.06 10.73
C ARG A 41 15.65 -5.36 9.98
N ARG A 42 15.18 -5.29 8.74
CA ARG A 42 14.73 -6.48 8.03
C ARG A 42 15.48 -6.77 6.74
N GLY A 43 16.26 -5.79 6.24
CA GLY A 43 16.93 -5.93 4.97
C GLY A 43 15.95 -5.83 3.80
N GLU A 44 16.45 -6.13 2.62
CA GLU A 44 15.64 -6.09 1.40
C GLU A 44 14.66 -7.24 1.37
N GLY A 45 13.49 -6.98 0.83
CA GLY A 45 12.44 -8.00 0.71
C GLY A 45 11.10 -7.36 0.42
N ILE A 46 10.05 -8.14 0.55
CA ILE A 46 8.69 -7.68 0.32
C ILE A 46 8.22 -6.91 1.52
N HIS A 47 7.80 -5.66 1.32
CA HIS A 47 7.26 -4.83 2.39
C HIS A 47 5.78 -5.12 2.62
N HIS A 48 4.99 -5.15 1.55
CA HIS A 48 3.55 -5.43 1.67
C HIS A 48 2.99 -5.89 0.33
N LEU A 49 1.78 -6.45 0.40
CA LEU A 49 0.97 -6.77 -0.78
C LEU A 49 -0.29 -5.91 -0.71
N THR A 50 -0.68 -5.33 -1.84
CA THR A 50 -1.89 -4.53 -1.92
C THR A 50 -2.93 -5.26 -2.74
N LEU A 51 -4.13 -5.38 -2.18
CA LEU A 51 -5.28 -6.00 -2.83
C LEU A 51 -6.40 -4.98 -2.92
N GLN A 52 -7.04 -4.91 -4.08
CA GLN A 52 -8.19 -4.03 -4.26
C GLN A 52 -9.47 -4.76 -3.87
N THR A 53 -10.37 -4.04 -3.21
CA THR A 53 -11.68 -4.55 -2.88
C THR A 53 -12.74 -3.52 -3.25
N PRO A 54 -13.92 -3.95 -3.74
CA PRO A 54 -14.96 -3.00 -4.16
C PRO A 54 -15.65 -2.27 -3.02
N ASP A 55 -15.69 -2.83 -1.83
CA ASP A 55 -16.32 -2.20 -0.67
C ASP A 55 -15.45 -2.43 0.55
N LEU A 56 -14.58 -1.48 0.82
CA LEU A 56 -13.60 -1.63 1.87
C LEU A 56 -14.21 -1.61 3.26
N GLU A 57 -15.18 -0.73 3.51
CA GLU A 57 -15.81 -0.66 4.82
C GLU A 57 -16.47 -1.98 5.20
N GLU A 58 -17.22 -2.56 4.27
CA GLU A 58 -17.84 -3.84 4.51
C GLU A 58 -16.81 -4.95 4.69
N LYS A 59 -15.74 -4.93 3.90
CA LYS A 59 -14.67 -5.92 4.01
C LYS A 59 -14.00 -5.84 5.38
N VAL A 60 -13.74 -4.64 5.87
CA VAL A 60 -13.12 -4.44 7.19
C VAL A 60 -14.00 -5.04 8.28
N VAL A 61 -15.32 -4.76 8.22
CA VAL A 61 -16.26 -5.31 9.21
C VAL A 61 -16.23 -6.84 9.17
N GLN A 62 -16.28 -7.43 7.98
CA GLN A 62 -16.27 -8.89 7.84
C GLN A 62 -14.99 -9.49 8.41
N LEU A 63 -13.84 -8.87 8.14
CA LEU A 63 -12.57 -9.37 8.65
C LEU A 63 -12.49 -9.28 10.16
N GLU A 64 -12.91 -8.15 10.71
CA GLU A 64 -12.88 -7.97 12.17
C GLU A 64 -13.81 -8.94 12.87
N GLU A 65 -14.96 -9.25 12.29
CA GLU A 65 -15.86 -10.25 12.84
C GLU A 65 -15.25 -11.64 12.87
N GLN A 66 -14.30 -11.90 11.98
CA GLN A 66 -13.58 -13.17 11.96
C GLN A 66 -12.33 -13.18 12.82
N GLY A 67 -12.09 -12.11 13.57
CA GLY A 67 -10.93 -12.02 14.45
C GLY A 67 -9.67 -11.52 13.79
N VAL A 68 -9.75 -11.03 12.56
CA VAL A 68 -8.59 -10.46 11.87
C VAL A 68 -8.32 -9.05 12.39
N ARG A 69 -7.07 -8.76 12.71
CA ARG A 69 -6.71 -7.44 13.21
C ARG A 69 -6.45 -6.48 12.04
N VAL A 70 -7.35 -5.50 11.89
CA VAL A 70 -7.24 -4.46 10.86
C VAL A 70 -6.76 -3.17 11.53
N VAL A 71 -5.76 -2.54 10.94
CA VAL A 71 -5.11 -1.35 11.52
C VAL A 71 -4.99 -0.25 10.46
N ASP A 72 -4.68 0.96 10.91
CA ASP A 72 -4.43 2.12 10.05
C ASP A 72 -5.50 2.31 8.99
N LYS A 73 -6.75 2.41 9.45
CA LYS A 73 -7.90 2.56 8.56
C LYS A 73 -8.05 4.00 8.10
N HIS A 74 -8.11 4.21 6.79
CA HIS A 74 -8.36 5.51 6.16
C HIS A 74 -9.60 5.38 5.30
N LEU A 75 -10.76 5.62 5.90
CA LEU A 75 -12.05 5.32 5.29
C LEU A 75 -12.87 6.56 4.92
N SER A 76 -12.27 7.74 5.04
CA SER A 76 -12.99 8.99 4.80
C SER A 76 -12.57 9.75 3.55
N ASP A 77 -11.44 9.41 2.94
CA ASP A 77 -10.98 10.07 1.73
C ASP A 77 -11.67 9.45 0.52
N PRO A 78 -12.50 10.20 -0.21
CA PRO A 78 -13.23 9.63 -1.34
C PRO A 78 -12.35 9.21 -2.52
N GLY A 79 -11.11 9.69 -2.58
CA GLY A 79 -10.20 9.35 -3.68
C GLY A 79 -9.57 7.98 -3.54
N PHE A 80 -9.25 7.59 -2.32
CA PHE A 80 -8.64 6.30 -2.08
C PHE A 80 -8.83 5.91 -0.61
N LEU A 81 -9.52 4.83 -0.41
CA LEU A 81 -9.71 4.27 0.93
C LEU A 81 -8.74 3.13 1.12
N ASP A 82 -8.13 3.03 2.28
CA ASP A 82 -7.29 1.88 2.57
C ASP A 82 -7.35 1.47 4.03
N ALA A 83 -6.88 0.27 4.29
CA ALA A 83 -6.70 -0.28 5.61
C ALA A 83 -5.66 -1.37 5.52
N PHE A 84 -5.06 -1.73 6.63
CA PHE A 84 -4.01 -2.74 6.63
C PHE A 84 -4.39 -3.90 7.54
N ILE A 85 -4.06 -5.11 7.10
CA ILE A 85 -4.18 -6.29 7.95
C ILE A 85 -2.84 -6.46 8.67
N SER A 86 -2.90 -6.50 10.01
CA SER A 86 -1.69 -6.67 10.81
C SER A 86 -0.97 -7.97 10.42
N PRO A 87 0.36 -7.94 10.30
CA PRO A 87 1.12 -9.18 10.06
C PRO A 87 0.84 -10.28 11.07
N LYS A 88 0.43 -9.91 12.28
CA LYS A 88 0.08 -10.90 13.31
C LYS A 88 -1.14 -11.74 12.93
N SER A 89 -2.01 -11.20 12.08
CA SER A 89 -3.20 -11.93 11.60
C SER A 89 -2.98 -12.56 10.23
N ALA A 90 -1.81 -12.40 9.63
CA ALA A 90 -1.57 -12.81 8.24
C ALA A 90 -0.20 -13.47 8.06
N HIS A 91 0.20 -14.26 9.03
CA HIS A 91 1.44 -15.06 8.96
C HIS A 91 2.68 -14.22 8.68
N GLY A 92 2.74 -13.03 9.22
CA GLY A 92 3.89 -12.14 9.07
C GLY A 92 3.87 -11.26 7.84
N ILE A 93 2.83 -11.32 7.02
CA ILE A 93 2.73 -10.51 5.80
C ILE A 93 1.84 -9.29 6.08
N LEU A 94 2.31 -8.11 5.70
CA LEU A 94 1.51 -6.90 5.76
C LEU A 94 0.67 -6.81 4.49
N PHE A 95 -0.65 -6.84 4.63
CA PHE A 95 -1.56 -6.63 3.50
C PHE A 95 -2.18 -5.25 3.57
N GLN A 96 -2.16 -4.54 2.46
CA GLN A 96 -2.92 -3.31 2.30
C GLN A 96 -4.16 -3.62 1.48
N LEU A 97 -5.33 -3.22 1.98
CA LEU A 97 -6.57 -3.32 1.23
C LEU A 97 -6.92 -1.93 0.74
N GLY A 98 -7.23 -1.80 -0.53
CA GLY A 98 -7.52 -0.51 -1.12
C GLY A 98 -8.82 -0.51 -1.90
N GLN A 99 -9.48 0.65 -1.91
CA GLN A 99 -10.66 0.88 -2.71
C GLN A 99 -10.50 2.19 -3.46
N THR A 100 -10.66 2.14 -4.78
CA THR A 100 -10.64 3.32 -5.63
C THR A 100 -12.00 3.47 -6.31
N PRO A 101 -12.32 4.66 -6.84
CA PRO A 101 -13.61 4.87 -7.53
C PRO A 101 -13.82 3.97 -8.75
N GLY A 102 -12.76 3.39 -9.29
CA GLY A 102 -12.84 2.50 -10.43
C GLY A 102 -11.76 1.45 -10.38
N PRO A 103 -11.59 0.68 -11.45
CA PRO A 103 -10.54 -0.34 -11.46
C PRO A 103 -9.16 0.29 -11.31
N LEU A 104 -8.25 -0.44 -10.68
CA LEU A 104 -6.86 0.00 -10.62
C LEU A 104 -6.30 0.06 -12.04
N ASN A 105 -5.55 1.12 -12.31
CA ASN A 105 -4.82 1.25 -13.56
C ASN A 105 -3.34 1.37 -13.22
N ASN A 106 -2.50 1.38 -14.25
CA ASN A 106 -1.06 1.38 -14.05
C ASN A 106 -0.46 2.77 -14.11
N THR A 107 -1.28 3.81 -14.02
CA THR A 107 -0.78 5.17 -13.94
C THR A 107 -0.17 5.39 -12.56
N PRO A 108 1.10 5.78 -12.49
CA PRO A 108 1.71 6.03 -11.18
C PRO A 108 0.95 7.12 -10.42
N TYR A 109 0.75 6.89 -9.12
CA TYR A 109 -0.04 7.83 -8.32
C TYR A 109 0.57 9.23 -8.25
N TRP A 110 1.87 9.34 -8.40
CA TRP A 110 2.54 10.65 -8.41
C TRP A 110 2.33 11.43 -9.70
N GLU A 111 1.77 10.81 -10.72
CA GLU A 111 1.47 11.47 -11.99
C GLU A 111 0.01 11.90 -12.09
N THR A 112 -0.80 11.63 -11.07
CA THR A 112 -2.20 12.05 -11.09
C THR A 112 -2.31 13.53 -10.78
N GLU A 113 -3.30 14.18 -11.36
CA GLU A 113 -3.50 15.62 -11.15
C GLU A 113 -4.09 15.94 -9.79
N GLU A 114 -4.63 14.98 -9.13
CA GLU A 114 -5.15 15.18 -7.81
C GLU A 114 -4.09 15.14 -6.80
N SER A 115 -3.56 16.25 -6.51
CA SER A 115 -2.45 16.32 -5.57
C SER A 115 -2.85 17.03 -4.34
#